data_7688060561c2e06fba6c852bdf4c9da3
#
_entry.id   7688060561c2e06fba6c852bdf4c9da3
#
_cell.length_a   1.000
_cell.length_b   1.000
_cell.length_c   1.000
_cell.angle_alpha   90.00
_cell.angle_beta   90.00
_cell.angle_gamma   90.00
#
_symmetry.space_group_name_H-M   'P 1'
#
loop_
_entity.id
_entity.type
_entity.pdbx_description
1 polymer ?
#
loop_
_entity_poly.entity_id
_entity_poly.type
_entity_poly.pdbx_seq_one_letter_code
_entity_poly.pdbx_strand_id
1 'polypeptide(L)'
;MLLAGTMVFNDIRDVPVDRVNSPDRPIPSGRVTIRQAYIMSIVFSSLALISSLVLGIPTFLTALAALALMAYYNTRGKMTGLLGNVVVSFNVALPFFFGGLAVNSLRPLLFIFFLLAFLANTAREVAKGIADVAGDRSKGILTIAVTQGPKRAAELAATFFIVAVLLSFLAPVFDEKVSLFYYPGVVIADLGFLYSSYRLIRDPIPATVRKVKTQILLWMFLGLVGFFMGGIPAF
;
A
#
# COMPACT_ATOMS: atom_id res chain seq x y z
N MET A 1 7.59 12.96 3.74
CA MET A 1 8.94 12.78 4.32
C MET A 1 9.18 11.35 4.79
N LEU A 2 8.35 10.75 5.69
CA LEU A 2 8.58 9.39 6.19
C LEU A 2 8.68 8.35 5.06
N LEU A 3 7.73 8.37 4.11
CA LEU A 3 7.76 7.50 2.93
C LEU A 3 9.06 7.68 2.13
N ALA A 4 9.52 8.91 1.92
CA ALA A 4 10.77 9.17 1.19
C ALA A 4 11.98 8.55 1.91
N GLY A 5 12.08 8.72 3.23
CA GLY A 5 13.15 8.12 4.03
C GLY A 5 13.17 6.59 3.97
N THR A 6 11.99 5.97 4.08
CA THR A 6 11.84 4.50 4.02
C THR A 6 12.07 3.95 2.61
N MET A 7 11.69 4.67 1.55
CA MET A 7 12.00 4.28 0.16
C MET A 7 13.49 4.30 -0.12
N VAL A 8 14.19 5.36 0.29
CA VAL A 8 15.66 5.43 0.17
C VAL A 8 16.32 4.30 0.94
N PHE A 9 15.85 3.99 2.16
CA PHE A 9 16.35 2.84 2.92
C PHE A 9 16.11 1.51 2.20
N ASN A 10 14.94 1.35 1.57
CA ASN A 10 14.64 0.20 0.74
C ASN A 10 15.62 0.08 -0.44
N ASP A 11 15.89 1.17 -1.15
CA ASP A 11 16.82 1.17 -2.28
C ASP A 11 18.26 0.80 -1.86
N ILE A 12 18.69 1.22 -0.66
CA ILE A 12 19.99 0.79 -0.10
C ILE A 12 20.03 -0.73 0.08
N ARG A 13 18.95 -1.33 0.60
CA ARG A 13 18.86 -2.77 0.83
C ARG A 13 18.77 -3.57 -0.48
N ASP A 14 18.19 -2.97 -1.50
CA ASP A 14 17.98 -3.61 -2.80
C ASP A 14 19.17 -3.44 -3.77
N VAL A 15 20.24 -2.70 -3.42
CA VAL A 15 21.43 -2.47 -4.26
C VAL A 15 21.98 -3.74 -4.91
N PRO A 16 22.16 -4.88 -4.19
CA PRO A 16 22.69 -6.10 -4.83
C PRO A 16 21.80 -6.62 -5.95
N VAL A 17 20.50 -6.48 -5.81
CA VAL A 17 19.49 -6.91 -6.79
C VAL A 17 19.37 -5.90 -7.92
N ASP A 18 19.38 -4.62 -7.60
CA ASP A 18 19.22 -3.55 -8.55
C ASP A 18 20.42 -3.39 -9.48
N ARG A 19 21.63 -3.76 -9.03
CA ARG A 19 22.81 -3.83 -9.91
C ARG A 19 22.62 -4.77 -11.11
N VAL A 20 21.80 -5.80 -10.96
CA VAL A 20 21.50 -6.79 -12.02
C VAL A 20 20.27 -6.38 -12.81
N ASN A 21 19.20 -5.98 -12.11
CA ASN A 21 17.87 -5.81 -12.73
C ASN A 21 17.59 -4.37 -13.20
N SER A 22 18.28 -3.38 -12.62
CA SER A 22 18.02 -1.96 -12.84
C SER A 22 19.30 -1.13 -12.62
N PRO A 23 20.39 -1.36 -13.40
CA PRO A 23 21.70 -0.75 -13.16
C PRO A 23 21.67 0.78 -13.27
N ASP A 24 20.68 1.33 -13.98
CA ASP A 24 20.51 2.78 -14.15
C ASP A 24 19.88 3.50 -12.94
N ARG A 25 19.49 2.78 -11.88
CA ARG A 25 19.01 3.40 -10.65
C ARG A 25 20.10 4.26 -9.98
N PRO A 26 19.74 5.30 -9.21
CA PRO A 26 20.71 6.25 -8.66
C PRO A 26 21.87 5.64 -7.88
N ILE A 27 21.60 4.65 -7.01
CA ILE A 27 22.62 4.02 -6.18
C ILE A 27 23.45 3.00 -6.98
N PRO A 28 22.85 2.03 -7.72
CA PRO A 28 23.60 1.10 -8.56
C PRO A 28 24.48 1.76 -9.60
N SER A 29 24.02 2.85 -10.22
CA SER A 29 24.77 3.60 -11.23
C SER A 29 25.89 4.48 -10.67
N GLY A 30 25.99 4.61 -9.33
CA GLY A 30 26.99 5.47 -8.68
C GLY A 30 26.64 6.97 -8.65
N ARG A 31 25.49 7.39 -9.22
CA ARG A 31 25.03 8.79 -9.14
C ARG A 31 24.75 9.24 -7.72
N VAL A 32 24.39 8.31 -6.84
CA VAL A 32 24.23 8.54 -5.39
C VAL A 32 25.04 7.48 -4.67
N THR A 33 25.94 7.89 -3.78
CA THR A 33 26.69 6.95 -2.95
C THR A 33 25.82 6.36 -1.85
N ILE A 34 26.15 5.16 -1.38
CA ILE A 34 25.45 4.52 -0.26
C ILE A 34 25.44 5.43 0.99
N ARG A 35 26.55 6.15 1.25
CA ARG A 35 26.64 7.10 2.38
C ARG A 35 25.64 8.25 2.23
N GLN A 36 25.54 8.84 1.05
CA GLN A 36 24.54 9.90 0.76
C GLN A 36 23.13 9.38 0.94
N ALA A 37 22.83 8.18 0.44
CA ALA A 37 21.52 7.56 0.60
C ALA A 37 21.17 7.33 2.09
N TYR A 38 22.11 6.84 2.92
CA TYR A 38 21.88 6.72 4.37
C TYR A 38 21.60 8.08 5.02
N ILE A 39 22.38 9.11 4.69
CA ILE A 39 22.14 10.47 5.20
C ILE A 39 20.74 10.96 4.80
N MET A 40 20.35 10.80 3.54
CA MET A 40 19.02 11.19 3.06
C MET A 40 17.92 10.45 3.81
N SER A 41 18.04 9.12 3.98
CA SER A 41 17.06 8.32 4.72
C SER A 41 16.91 8.78 6.16
N ILE A 42 18.03 9.05 6.87
CA ILE A 42 18.02 9.54 8.25
C ILE A 42 17.40 10.93 8.32
N VAL A 43 17.82 11.86 7.46
CA VAL A 43 17.31 13.24 7.45
C VAL A 43 15.79 13.25 7.21
N PHE A 44 15.30 12.56 6.18
CA PHE A 44 13.86 12.53 5.90
C PHE A 44 13.06 11.86 7.02
N SER A 45 13.56 10.78 7.61
CA SER A 45 12.90 10.11 8.73
C SER A 45 12.88 10.97 9.98
N SER A 46 14.00 11.65 10.30
CA SER A 46 14.08 12.55 11.45
C SER A 46 13.16 13.77 11.29
N LEU A 47 13.16 14.40 10.11
CA LEU A 47 12.26 15.51 9.83
C LEU A 47 10.78 15.09 9.92
N ALA A 48 10.45 13.88 9.47
CA ALA A 48 9.08 13.35 9.59
C ALA A 48 8.69 13.13 11.06
N LEU A 49 9.58 12.57 11.88
CA LEU A 49 9.33 12.36 13.32
C LEU A 49 9.23 13.69 14.08
N ILE A 50 10.10 14.64 13.80
CA ILE A 50 10.04 15.98 14.41
C ILE A 50 8.73 16.68 14.04
N SER A 51 8.37 16.68 12.74
CA SER A 51 7.11 17.28 12.28
C SER A 51 5.90 16.61 12.92
N SER A 52 5.92 15.27 13.07
CA SER A 52 4.82 14.54 13.72
C SER A 52 4.73 14.83 15.21
N LEU A 53 5.87 15.08 15.89
CA LEU A 53 5.90 15.48 17.31
C LEU A 53 5.27 16.87 17.53
N VAL A 54 5.52 17.81 16.61
CA VAL A 54 4.88 19.14 16.64
C VAL A 54 3.35 19.06 16.54
N LEU A 55 2.82 18.05 15.82
CA LEU A 55 1.38 17.79 15.72
C LEU A 55 0.80 17.08 16.96
N GLY A 56 1.65 16.51 17.82
CA GLY A 56 1.27 15.87 19.08
C GLY A 56 1.86 14.48 19.28
N ILE A 57 1.77 13.99 20.52
CA ILE A 57 2.31 12.67 20.89
C ILE A 57 1.65 11.52 20.11
N PRO A 58 0.31 11.48 19.89
CA PRO A 58 -0.31 10.38 19.14
C PRO A 58 0.18 10.29 17.69
N THR A 59 0.37 11.42 17.01
CA THR A 59 0.92 11.49 15.65
C THR A 59 2.39 11.03 15.62
N PHE A 60 3.19 11.45 16.62
CA PHE A 60 4.57 10.99 16.75
C PHE A 60 4.66 9.48 16.94
N LEU A 61 3.87 8.90 17.86
CA LEU A 61 3.85 7.46 18.08
C LEU A 61 3.40 6.68 16.84
N THR A 62 2.42 7.20 16.10
CA THR A 62 1.97 6.61 14.83
C THR A 62 3.08 6.63 13.77
N ALA A 63 3.79 7.75 13.62
CA ALA A 63 4.91 7.87 12.70
C ALA A 63 6.09 6.97 13.09
N LEU A 64 6.38 6.86 14.39
CA LEU A 64 7.44 5.98 14.92
C LEU A 64 7.08 4.51 14.68
N ALA A 65 5.83 4.10 14.93
CA ALA A 65 5.36 2.76 14.65
C ALA A 65 5.44 2.43 13.14
N ALA A 66 5.02 3.36 12.27
CA ALA A 66 5.14 3.23 10.82
C ALA A 66 6.59 3.02 10.38
N LEU A 67 7.53 3.82 10.93
CA LEU A 67 8.96 3.69 10.64
C LEU A 67 9.50 2.32 11.08
N ALA A 68 9.15 1.87 12.29
CA ALA A 68 9.57 0.57 12.82
C ALA A 68 9.03 -0.60 11.96
N LEU A 69 7.75 -0.55 11.56
CA LEU A 69 7.13 -1.55 10.69
C LEU A 69 7.80 -1.59 9.31
N MET A 70 8.13 -0.43 8.73
CA MET A 70 8.84 -0.38 7.44
C MET A 70 10.29 -0.86 7.55
N ALA A 71 10.97 -0.56 8.65
CA ALA A 71 12.31 -1.11 8.92
C ALA A 71 12.26 -2.65 9.05
N TYR A 72 11.27 -3.18 9.79
CA TYR A 72 11.02 -4.62 9.87
C TYR A 72 10.74 -5.21 8.49
N TYR A 73 9.82 -4.60 7.71
CA TYR A 73 9.49 -5.06 6.37
C TYR A 73 10.74 -5.12 5.48
N ASN A 74 11.56 -4.07 5.46
CA ASN A 74 12.74 -4.01 4.60
C ASN A 74 13.87 -4.96 5.02
N THR A 75 13.90 -5.41 6.27
CA THR A 75 14.94 -6.31 6.78
C THR A 75 14.52 -7.78 6.75
N ARG A 76 13.30 -8.10 7.19
CA ARG A 76 12.79 -9.47 7.36
C ARG A 76 11.42 -9.69 6.71
N GLY A 77 10.54 -8.69 6.77
CA GLY A 77 9.14 -8.81 6.36
C GLY A 77 8.96 -9.19 4.89
N LYS A 78 9.84 -8.74 3.99
CA LYS A 78 9.80 -9.12 2.57
C LYS A 78 9.85 -10.64 2.35
N MET A 79 10.51 -11.40 3.23
CA MET A 79 10.66 -12.84 3.11
C MET A 79 9.44 -13.64 3.58
N THR A 80 8.53 -13.02 4.33
CA THR A 80 7.44 -13.69 5.04
C THR A 80 6.15 -13.85 4.23
N GLY A 81 6.17 -13.50 2.93
CA GLY A 81 5.03 -13.66 2.04
C GLY A 81 3.82 -12.82 2.47
N LEU A 82 2.71 -13.47 2.84
CA LEU A 82 1.46 -12.77 3.18
C LEU A 82 1.61 -11.80 4.37
N LEU A 83 2.39 -12.16 5.39
CA LEU A 83 2.62 -11.27 6.53
C LEU A 83 3.33 -9.98 6.09
N GLY A 84 4.31 -10.07 5.18
CA GLY A 84 4.96 -8.91 4.58
C GLY A 84 3.96 -8.02 3.83
N ASN A 85 3.05 -8.63 3.05
CA ASN A 85 2.01 -7.89 2.33
C ASN A 85 1.07 -7.16 3.30
N VAL A 86 0.70 -7.80 4.42
CA VAL A 86 -0.11 -7.19 5.49
C VAL A 86 0.61 -6.00 6.12
N VAL A 87 1.90 -6.15 6.47
CA VAL A 87 2.69 -5.06 7.07
C VAL A 87 2.80 -3.84 6.14
N VAL A 88 3.09 -4.07 4.86
CA VAL A 88 3.17 -2.97 3.88
C VAL A 88 1.81 -2.30 3.68
N SER A 89 0.74 -3.09 3.62
CA SER A 89 -0.62 -2.58 3.42
C SER A 89 -1.12 -1.78 4.63
N PHE A 90 -0.77 -2.21 5.83
CA PHE A 90 -1.05 -1.46 7.04
C PHE A 90 -0.40 -0.08 6.98
N ASN A 91 0.89 0.00 6.59
CA ASN A 91 1.58 1.28 6.44
C ASN A 91 0.97 2.17 5.35
N VAL A 92 0.50 1.59 4.24
CA VAL A 92 -0.19 2.34 3.16
C VAL A 92 -1.51 2.93 3.66
N ALA A 93 -2.20 2.25 4.58
CA ALA A 93 -3.47 2.71 5.14
C ALA A 93 -3.31 3.70 6.32
N LEU A 94 -2.17 3.68 7.03
CA LEU A 94 -1.92 4.54 8.20
C LEU A 94 -2.17 6.05 8.01
N PRO A 95 -1.97 6.66 6.82
CA PRO A 95 -2.25 8.09 6.60
C PRO A 95 -3.67 8.53 6.99
N PHE A 96 -4.67 7.65 6.89
CA PHE A 96 -6.05 7.98 7.31
C PHE A 96 -6.13 8.20 8.83
N PHE A 97 -5.49 7.33 9.62
CA PHE A 97 -5.37 7.53 11.07
C PHE A 97 -4.52 8.72 11.43
N PHE A 98 -3.35 8.83 10.79
CA PHE A 98 -2.44 9.95 11.02
C PHE A 98 -3.13 11.30 10.76
N GLY A 99 -3.88 11.41 9.67
CA GLY A 99 -4.64 12.62 9.35
C GLY A 99 -5.68 12.96 10.41
N GLY A 100 -6.46 11.97 10.87
CA GLY A 100 -7.43 12.17 11.94
C GLY A 100 -6.80 12.60 13.26
N LEU A 101 -5.67 11.99 13.64
CA LEU A 101 -4.91 12.38 14.83
C LEU A 101 -4.33 13.79 14.71
N ALA A 102 -3.82 14.17 13.54
CA ALA A 102 -3.23 15.49 13.29
C ALA A 102 -4.22 16.65 13.45
N VAL A 103 -5.51 16.40 13.18
CA VAL A 103 -6.58 17.39 13.34
C VAL A 103 -7.45 17.13 14.59
N ASN A 104 -7.03 16.24 15.48
CA ASN A 104 -7.76 15.81 16.67
C ASN A 104 -9.23 15.39 16.40
N SER A 105 -9.44 14.69 15.27
CA SER A 105 -10.77 14.27 14.82
C SER A 105 -10.70 12.83 14.26
N LEU A 106 -10.74 11.85 15.14
CA LEU A 106 -10.84 10.43 14.77
C LEU A 106 -12.32 10.05 14.55
N ARG A 107 -12.81 10.24 13.33
CA ARG A 107 -14.18 9.85 12.95
C ARG A 107 -14.22 8.36 12.58
N PRO A 108 -15.34 7.63 12.85
CA PRO A 108 -15.52 6.24 12.43
C PRO A 108 -15.26 6.00 10.94
N LEU A 109 -15.59 6.98 10.09
CA LEU A 109 -15.34 6.95 8.65
C LEU A 109 -13.87 6.72 8.30
N LEU A 110 -12.94 7.26 9.08
CA LEU A 110 -11.49 7.07 8.86
C LEU A 110 -11.07 5.60 9.02
N PHE A 111 -11.75 4.84 9.90
CA PHE A 111 -11.52 3.40 10.02
C PHE A 111 -11.97 2.65 8.78
N ILE A 112 -13.11 3.05 8.19
CA ILE A 112 -13.58 2.45 6.94
C ILE A 112 -12.58 2.74 5.82
N PHE A 113 -12.13 3.98 5.65
CA PHE A 113 -11.15 4.35 4.64
C PHE A 113 -9.80 3.63 4.86
N PHE A 114 -9.37 3.50 6.11
CA PHE A 114 -8.20 2.69 6.46
C PHE A 114 -8.38 1.24 6.01
N LEU A 115 -9.51 0.60 6.34
CA LEU A 115 -9.78 -0.80 5.97
C LEU A 115 -9.85 -0.98 4.45
N LEU A 116 -10.50 -0.06 3.74
CA LEU A 116 -10.59 -0.10 2.27
C LEU A 116 -9.20 -0.01 1.63
N ALA A 117 -8.37 0.94 2.06
CA ALA A 117 -7.01 1.10 1.57
C ALA A 117 -6.13 -0.11 1.93
N PHE A 118 -6.26 -0.64 3.15
CA PHE A 118 -5.56 -1.82 3.63
C PHE A 118 -5.89 -3.05 2.79
N LEU A 119 -7.18 -3.34 2.57
CA LEU A 119 -7.64 -4.50 1.82
C LEU A 119 -7.24 -4.40 0.35
N ALA A 120 -7.47 -3.24 -0.28
CA ALA A 120 -7.14 -3.03 -1.69
C ALA A 120 -5.62 -3.17 -1.93
N ASN A 121 -4.79 -2.62 -1.03
CA ASN A 121 -3.34 -2.77 -1.17
C ASN A 121 -2.88 -4.20 -0.86
N THR A 122 -3.48 -4.90 0.12
CA THR A 122 -3.16 -6.32 0.39
C THR A 122 -3.49 -7.18 -0.82
N ALA A 123 -4.66 -6.99 -1.43
CA ALA A 123 -5.04 -7.66 -2.67
C ALA A 123 -4.00 -7.43 -3.79
N ARG A 124 -3.59 -6.17 -3.96
CA ARG A 124 -2.59 -5.79 -4.96
C ARG A 124 -1.23 -6.45 -4.71
N GLU A 125 -0.74 -6.48 -3.47
CA GLU A 125 0.54 -7.10 -3.14
C GLU A 125 0.48 -8.64 -3.30
N VAL A 126 -0.62 -9.28 -2.94
CA VAL A 126 -0.83 -10.72 -3.19
C VAL A 126 -0.85 -11.01 -4.69
N ALA A 127 -1.59 -10.22 -5.48
CA ALA A 127 -1.62 -10.37 -6.94
C ALA A 127 -0.23 -10.17 -7.56
N LYS A 128 0.54 -9.18 -7.10
CA LYS A 128 1.90 -8.91 -7.56
C LYS A 128 2.81 -10.12 -7.42
N GLY A 129 2.67 -10.91 -6.35
CA GLY A 129 3.41 -12.16 -6.16
C GLY A 129 3.25 -13.17 -7.30
N ILE A 130 2.12 -13.12 -8.06
CA ILE A 130 1.94 -13.97 -9.25
C ILE A 130 2.88 -13.51 -10.38
N ALA A 131 3.03 -12.19 -10.57
CA ALA A 131 3.92 -11.66 -11.60
C ALA A 131 5.40 -11.91 -11.29
N ASP A 132 5.74 -11.98 -10.00
CA ASP A 132 7.11 -12.03 -9.50
C ASP A 132 7.52 -13.45 -9.04
N VAL A 133 6.67 -14.47 -9.25
CA VAL A 133 6.82 -15.84 -8.70
C VAL A 133 8.18 -16.49 -8.98
N ALA A 134 8.75 -16.28 -10.17
CA ALA A 134 10.05 -16.85 -10.52
C ALA A 134 11.19 -16.19 -9.72
N GLY A 135 11.16 -14.86 -9.59
CA GLY A 135 12.12 -14.10 -8.80
C GLY A 135 11.98 -14.35 -7.29
N ASP A 136 10.74 -14.43 -6.81
CA ASP A 136 10.46 -14.71 -5.38
C ASP A 136 10.97 -16.11 -5.00
N ARG A 137 10.71 -17.12 -5.84
CA ARG A 137 11.19 -18.49 -5.62
C ARG A 137 12.72 -18.56 -5.57
N SER A 138 13.42 -17.87 -6.47
CA SER A 138 14.89 -17.87 -6.49
C SER A 138 15.52 -17.20 -5.26
N LYS A 139 14.77 -16.31 -4.59
CA LYS A 139 15.19 -15.60 -3.37
C LYS A 139 14.68 -16.25 -2.08
N GLY A 140 13.95 -17.37 -2.17
CA GLY A 140 13.35 -18.05 -1.01
C GLY A 140 12.20 -17.24 -0.37
N ILE A 141 11.55 -16.34 -1.10
CA ILE A 141 10.40 -15.56 -0.61
C ILE A 141 9.16 -16.44 -0.67
N LEU A 142 8.49 -16.61 0.46
CA LEU A 142 7.34 -17.53 0.62
C LEU A 142 6.00 -16.84 0.33
N THR A 143 5.86 -16.22 -0.86
CA THR A 143 4.57 -15.64 -1.26
C THR A 143 3.52 -16.75 -1.49
N ILE A 144 2.22 -16.38 -1.42
CA ILE A 144 1.11 -17.31 -1.71
C ILE A 144 1.27 -17.92 -3.12
N ALA A 145 1.70 -17.10 -4.10
CA ALA A 145 1.92 -17.59 -5.45
C ALA A 145 3.06 -18.62 -5.52
N VAL A 146 4.11 -18.52 -4.70
CA VAL A 146 5.22 -19.48 -4.62
C VAL A 146 4.81 -20.75 -3.89
N THR A 147 4.09 -20.63 -2.76
CA THR A 147 3.78 -21.76 -1.85
C THR A 147 2.52 -22.53 -2.27
N GLN A 148 1.48 -21.84 -2.76
CA GLN A 148 0.18 -22.42 -3.07
C GLN A 148 -0.21 -22.29 -4.56
N GLY A 149 0.61 -21.61 -5.33
CA GLY A 149 0.42 -21.42 -6.77
C GLY A 149 -0.36 -20.17 -7.15
N PRO A 150 -0.27 -19.75 -8.44
CA PRO A 150 -0.86 -18.54 -8.95
C PRO A 150 -2.39 -18.47 -8.79
N LYS A 151 -3.09 -19.59 -8.95
CA LYS A 151 -4.55 -19.66 -8.85
C LYS A 151 -5.02 -19.29 -7.43
N ARG A 152 -4.42 -19.85 -6.40
CA ARG A 152 -4.76 -19.55 -5.00
C ARG A 152 -4.43 -18.11 -4.63
N ALA A 153 -3.31 -17.57 -5.15
CA ALA A 153 -2.97 -16.17 -4.97
C ALA A 153 -4.00 -15.24 -5.64
N ALA A 154 -4.49 -15.59 -6.83
CA ALA A 154 -5.54 -14.83 -7.53
C ALA A 154 -6.89 -14.88 -6.78
N GLU A 155 -7.29 -16.05 -6.29
CA GLU A 155 -8.51 -16.23 -5.49
C GLU A 155 -8.44 -15.39 -4.20
N LEU A 156 -7.31 -15.41 -3.48
CA LEU A 156 -7.11 -14.63 -2.27
C LEU A 156 -7.12 -13.12 -2.56
N ALA A 157 -6.44 -12.67 -3.62
CA ALA A 157 -6.46 -11.26 -4.02
C ALA A 157 -7.88 -10.80 -4.37
N ALA A 158 -8.62 -11.60 -5.13
CA ALA A 158 -10.02 -11.32 -5.47
C ALA A 158 -10.91 -11.24 -4.22
N THR A 159 -10.72 -12.13 -3.25
CA THR A 159 -11.45 -12.09 -1.97
C THR A 159 -11.23 -10.75 -1.24
N PHE A 160 -9.99 -10.28 -1.13
CA PHE A 160 -9.71 -8.98 -0.51
C PHE A 160 -10.37 -7.82 -1.26
N PHE A 161 -10.36 -7.82 -2.60
CA PHE A 161 -11.06 -6.80 -3.38
C PHE A 161 -12.58 -6.86 -3.18
N ILE A 162 -13.18 -8.05 -3.21
CA ILE A 162 -14.63 -8.20 -3.00
C ILE A 162 -15.02 -7.72 -1.60
N VAL A 163 -14.25 -8.06 -0.57
CA VAL A 163 -14.50 -7.57 0.79
C VAL A 163 -14.37 -6.04 0.85
N ALA A 164 -13.38 -5.44 0.17
CA ALA A 164 -13.26 -3.99 0.10
C ALA A 164 -14.47 -3.35 -0.59
N VAL A 165 -14.95 -3.91 -1.71
CA VAL A 165 -16.16 -3.45 -2.40
C VAL A 165 -17.39 -3.53 -1.50
N LEU A 166 -17.58 -4.64 -0.76
CA LEU A 166 -18.70 -4.75 0.17
C LEU A 166 -18.63 -3.72 1.30
N LEU A 167 -17.43 -3.47 1.82
CA LEU A 167 -17.23 -2.48 2.89
C LEU A 167 -17.39 -1.02 2.41
N SER A 168 -17.16 -0.73 1.13
CA SER A 168 -17.31 0.63 0.59
C SER A 168 -18.73 1.17 0.75
N PHE A 169 -19.73 0.29 0.66
CA PHE A 169 -21.14 0.64 0.87
C PHE A 169 -21.50 0.97 2.32
N LEU A 170 -20.64 0.60 3.29
CA LEU A 170 -20.88 0.89 4.70
C LEU A 170 -20.42 2.30 5.11
N ALA A 171 -19.56 2.97 4.33
CA ALA A 171 -19.04 4.28 4.69
C ALA A 171 -20.14 5.32 5.03
N PRO A 172 -21.21 5.46 4.23
CA PRO A 172 -22.31 6.39 4.54
C PRO A 172 -23.15 5.98 5.74
N VAL A 173 -23.14 4.69 6.13
CA VAL A 173 -23.85 4.20 7.32
C VAL A 173 -23.15 4.64 8.60
N PHE A 174 -21.80 4.73 8.57
CA PHE A 174 -21.00 5.13 9.72
C PHE A 174 -20.89 6.65 9.89
N ASP A 175 -21.20 7.40 8.86
CA ASP A 175 -21.14 8.85 8.92
C ASP A 175 -22.19 9.48 7.95
N GLU A 176 -23.28 9.95 8.51
CA GLU A 176 -24.38 10.60 7.76
C GLU A 176 -23.96 11.87 6.99
N LYS A 177 -22.77 12.41 7.33
CA LYS A 177 -22.22 13.60 6.65
C LYS A 177 -21.45 13.25 5.36
N VAL A 178 -21.40 11.98 4.97
CA VAL A 178 -20.79 11.58 3.70
C VAL A 178 -21.66 12.13 2.56
N SER A 179 -21.09 13.03 1.78
CA SER A 179 -21.75 13.64 0.64
C SER A 179 -22.04 12.64 -0.49
N LEU A 180 -23.08 12.89 -1.27
CA LEU A 180 -23.36 12.10 -2.50
C LEU A 180 -22.21 12.10 -3.50
N PHE A 181 -21.30 13.06 -3.43
CA PHE A 181 -20.09 13.11 -4.25
C PHE A 181 -19.08 11.97 -3.95
N TYR A 182 -19.27 11.23 -2.85
CA TYR A 182 -18.54 10.00 -2.55
C TYR A 182 -18.72 8.93 -3.64
N TYR A 183 -19.97 8.72 -4.06
CA TYR A 183 -20.35 7.56 -4.86
C TYR A 183 -19.71 7.50 -6.25
N PRO A 184 -19.63 8.56 -7.06
CA PRO A 184 -19.08 8.45 -8.41
C PRO A 184 -17.65 7.86 -8.43
N GLY A 185 -16.77 8.36 -7.58
CA GLY A 185 -15.39 7.87 -7.51
C GLY A 185 -15.30 6.44 -6.98
N VAL A 186 -16.05 6.14 -5.92
CA VAL A 186 -16.01 4.82 -5.27
C VAL A 186 -16.67 3.75 -6.14
N VAL A 187 -17.82 4.01 -6.77
CA VAL A 187 -18.47 3.05 -7.66
C VAL A 187 -17.57 2.70 -8.85
N ILE A 188 -16.89 3.67 -9.45
CA ILE A 188 -15.94 3.40 -10.54
C ILE A 188 -14.78 2.55 -10.02
N ALA A 189 -14.25 2.84 -8.83
CA ALA A 189 -13.18 2.05 -8.21
C ALA A 189 -13.65 0.60 -7.93
N ASP A 190 -14.84 0.43 -7.39
CA ASP A 190 -15.43 -0.87 -7.08
C ASP A 190 -15.64 -1.72 -8.33
N LEU A 191 -16.19 -1.14 -9.40
CA LEU A 191 -16.31 -1.81 -10.71
C LEU A 191 -14.92 -2.19 -11.25
N GLY A 192 -13.92 -1.32 -11.07
CA GLY A 192 -12.54 -1.60 -11.43
C GLY A 192 -11.92 -2.75 -10.62
N PHE A 193 -12.20 -2.84 -9.31
CA PHE A 193 -11.74 -3.95 -8.47
C PHE A 193 -12.44 -5.26 -8.82
N LEU A 194 -13.74 -5.25 -9.09
CA LEU A 194 -14.48 -6.44 -9.56
C LEU A 194 -13.96 -6.92 -10.91
N TYR A 195 -13.73 -6.01 -11.86
CA TYR A 195 -13.11 -6.34 -13.14
C TYR A 195 -11.70 -6.93 -12.96
N SER A 196 -10.90 -6.34 -12.09
CA SER A 196 -9.55 -6.82 -11.77
C SER A 196 -9.60 -8.22 -11.17
N SER A 197 -10.53 -8.48 -10.25
CA SER A 197 -10.77 -9.78 -9.63
C SER A 197 -11.14 -10.84 -10.68
N TYR A 198 -12.07 -10.52 -11.57
CA TYR A 198 -12.46 -11.40 -12.68
C TYR A 198 -11.25 -11.76 -13.57
N ARG A 199 -10.43 -10.75 -13.95
CA ARG A 199 -9.25 -10.95 -14.78
C ARG A 199 -8.20 -11.83 -14.10
N LEU A 200 -7.96 -11.61 -12.79
CA LEU A 200 -7.00 -12.40 -12.01
C LEU A 200 -7.43 -13.85 -11.87
N ILE A 201 -8.71 -14.12 -11.61
CA ILE A 201 -9.23 -15.49 -11.46
C ILE A 201 -9.22 -16.22 -12.81
N ARG A 202 -9.63 -15.55 -13.89
CA ARG A 202 -9.73 -16.15 -15.21
C ARG A 202 -8.37 -16.51 -15.79
N ASP A 203 -7.36 -15.66 -15.58
CA ASP A 203 -6.05 -15.77 -16.22
C ASP A 203 -4.92 -15.34 -15.27
N PRO A 204 -4.59 -16.19 -14.27
CA PRO A 204 -3.59 -15.87 -13.23
C PRO A 204 -2.15 -16.05 -13.73
N ILE A 205 -1.79 -15.43 -14.85
CA ILE A 205 -0.44 -15.47 -15.43
C ILE A 205 0.30 -14.13 -15.26
N PRO A 206 1.64 -14.13 -15.25
CA PRO A 206 2.44 -12.91 -15.07
C PRO A 206 2.09 -11.77 -16.04
N ALA A 207 1.78 -12.07 -17.30
CA ALA A 207 1.45 -11.07 -18.32
C ALA A 207 0.16 -10.32 -17.99
N THR A 208 -0.90 -11.04 -17.59
CA THR A 208 -2.18 -10.47 -17.16
C THR A 208 -2.00 -9.65 -15.89
N VAL A 209 -1.30 -10.20 -14.90
CA VAL A 209 -1.11 -9.53 -13.59
C VAL A 209 -0.31 -8.24 -13.73
N ARG A 210 0.71 -8.18 -14.60
CA ARG A 210 1.46 -6.94 -14.86
C ARG A 210 0.57 -5.80 -15.37
N LYS A 211 -0.45 -6.10 -16.18
CA LYS A 211 -1.43 -5.10 -16.64
C LYS A 211 -2.41 -4.73 -15.51
N VAL A 212 -2.97 -5.74 -14.86
CA VAL A 212 -3.97 -5.55 -13.80
C VAL A 212 -3.39 -4.76 -12.61
N LYS A 213 -2.16 -5.04 -12.16
CA LYS A 213 -1.55 -4.30 -11.04
C LYS A 213 -1.41 -2.79 -11.28
N THR A 214 -1.25 -2.38 -12.54
CA THR A 214 -1.20 -0.95 -12.91
C THR A 214 -2.61 -0.35 -12.92
N GLN A 215 -3.60 -1.09 -13.43
CA GLN A 215 -5.00 -0.68 -13.38
C GLN A 215 -5.52 -0.53 -11.95
N ILE A 216 -5.12 -1.44 -11.05
CA ILE A 216 -5.48 -1.36 -9.62
C ILE A 216 -5.06 -0.02 -9.00
N LEU A 217 -3.89 0.53 -9.35
CA LEU A 217 -3.47 1.85 -8.87
C LEU A 217 -4.43 2.96 -9.31
N LEU A 218 -4.96 2.87 -10.54
CA LEU A 218 -5.97 3.81 -11.03
C LEU A 218 -7.27 3.69 -10.20
N TRP A 219 -7.73 2.46 -9.95
CA TRP A 219 -8.94 2.24 -9.14
C TRP A 219 -8.76 2.73 -7.71
N MET A 220 -7.59 2.47 -7.10
CA MET A 220 -7.26 3.01 -5.77
C MET A 220 -7.26 4.55 -5.76
N PHE A 221 -6.72 5.18 -6.81
CA PHE A 221 -6.73 6.64 -6.94
C PHE A 221 -8.15 7.20 -7.07
N LEU A 222 -9.00 6.58 -7.89
CA LEU A 222 -10.40 7.00 -8.05
C LEU A 222 -11.19 6.81 -6.76
N GLY A 223 -10.96 5.73 -6.01
CA GLY A 223 -11.51 5.53 -4.68
C GLY A 223 -11.07 6.62 -3.70
N LEU A 224 -9.79 6.99 -3.71
CA LEU A 224 -9.26 8.09 -2.88
C LEU A 224 -9.92 9.44 -3.23
N VAL A 225 -10.12 9.72 -4.53
CA VAL A 225 -10.87 10.90 -4.98
C VAL A 225 -12.30 10.85 -4.45
N GLY A 226 -12.97 9.69 -4.52
CA GLY A 226 -14.30 9.50 -3.94
C GLY A 226 -14.32 9.79 -2.43
N PHE A 227 -13.32 9.33 -1.67
CA PHE A 227 -13.19 9.63 -0.23
C PHE A 227 -13.05 11.12 0.03
N PHE A 228 -12.21 11.80 -0.73
CA PHE A 228 -12.02 13.25 -0.63
C PHE A 228 -13.32 14.01 -0.95
N MET A 229 -13.97 13.67 -2.07
CA MET A 229 -15.23 14.29 -2.49
C MET A 229 -16.37 14.03 -1.50
N GLY A 230 -16.40 12.86 -0.88
CA GLY A 230 -17.36 12.53 0.18
C GLY A 230 -17.24 13.37 1.44
N GLY A 231 -16.08 13.97 1.69
CA GLY A 231 -15.86 14.90 2.79
C GLY A 231 -16.31 16.35 2.50
N ILE A 232 -16.65 16.67 1.26
CA ILE A 232 -17.13 18.01 0.87
C ILE A 232 -18.63 18.08 1.20
N PRO A 233 -19.09 19.09 1.99
CA PRO A 233 -20.51 19.25 2.28
C PRO A 233 -21.33 19.39 0.99
N ALA A 234 -22.43 18.65 0.88
CA ALA A 234 -23.44 18.95 -0.13
C ALA A 234 -24.09 20.29 0.26
N PHE A 235 -24.07 21.24 -0.65
CA PHE A 235 -24.75 22.54 -0.49
C PHE A 235 -26.26 22.37 -0.40
#